data_757c68c2672bfc97a5bcbfc4c33b5343
#
_entry.id   757c68c2672bfc97a5bcbfc4c33b5343
#
_cell.length_a   1.000
_cell.length_b   1.000
_cell.length_c   1.000
_cell.angle_alpha   90.00
_cell.angle_beta   90.00
_cell.angle_gamma   90.00
#
_symmetry.space_group_name_H-M   'P 1'
#
loop_
_entity.id
_entity.type
_entity.pdbx_description
1 polymer ?
#
loop_
_entity_poly.entity_id
_entity_poly.type
_entity_poly.pdbx_seq_one_letter_code
_entity_poly.pdbx_strand_id
1 'polypeptide(L)'
;MKSFAINEPATRLDASPNGFFLIASTKDKLQVINLENETVRTTLPLKAAFKDVAFSSNSKQMAVLTADGTCDVYDTKTFTVSKHFDAMGIAERCFFHPENKYLAIVTGDQRVAFINLLNEDDRQYVDAKEGGIKYINFSKNVKNDIYLVHNYTSGIVFTPVGFLSPNRQEKLKNELNSRMDEWMKRMEGESLDDYNARVNEESRLKQMRLFESQIATNMADNLLTTSDVKL
;
A
#
# COMPACT_ATOMS: atom_id res chain seq x y z
N MET A 1 -12.46 27.64 24.80
CA MET A 1 -11.19 27.16 24.27
C MET A 1 -10.68 26.12 25.23
N LYS A 2 -10.47 24.89 24.82
CA LYS A 2 -9.95 23.83 25.68
C LYS A 2 -8.50 23.56 25.31
N SER A 3 -7.64 23.34 26.29
CA SER A 3 -6.22 23.08 26.11
C SER A 3 -5.83 21.82 26.84
N PHE A 4 -5.01 20.99 26.19
CA PHE A 4 -4.40 19.80 26.79
C PHE A 4 -2.96 20.11 27.16
N ALA A 5 -2.58 19.85 28.41
CA ALA A 5 -1.19 19.90 28.78
C ALA A 5 -0.48 18.63 28.33
N ILE A 6 0.41 18.76 27.38
CA ILE A 6 1.42 17.74 27.05
C ILE A 6 2.71 18.16 27.72
N ASN A 7 3.32 17.23 28.47
CA ASN A 7 4.51 17.54 29.28
C ASN A 7 5.77 17.83 28.45
N GLU A 8 5.72 17.64 27.15
CA GLU A 8 6.80 17.85 26.19
C GLU A 8 6.25 18.41 24.88
N PRO A 9 7.02 19.21 24.13
CA PRO A 9 6.58 19.71 22.84
C PRO A 9 6.24 18.58 21.88
N ALA A 10 5.02 18.57 21.36
CA ALA A 10 4.65 17.66 20.29
C ALA A 10 5.35 18.07 19.00
N THR A 11 5.93 17.10 18.31
CA THR A 11 6.51 17.31 16.99
C THR A 11 5.45 17.19 15.89
N ARG A 12 4.36 16.45 16.18
CA ARG A 12 3.25 16.25 15.25
C ARG A 12 1.96 15.94 15.99
N LEU A 13 0.84 16.33 15.38
CA LEU A 13 -0.51 16.01 15.82
C LEU A 13 -1.27 15.32 14.69
N ASP A 14 -1.89 14.17 14.99
CA ASP A 14 -2.69 13.41 14.05
C ASP A 14 -4.00 12.97 14.68
N ALA A 15 -5.13 13.19 13.99
CA ALA A 15 -6.43 12.81 14.48
C ALA A 15 -6.91 11.51 13.80
N SER A 16 -7.60 10.66 14.55
CA SER A 16 -8.26 9.50 13.98
C SER A 16 -9.43 9.93 13.08
N PRO A 17 -9.71 9.24 11.95
CA PRO A 17 -10.79 9.60 11.04
C PRO A 17 -12.18 9.67 11.68
N ASN A 18 -12.42 8.88 12.73
CA ASN A 18 -13.69 8.91 13.48
C ASN A 18 -13.78 10.04 14.51
N GLY A 19 -12.73 10.84 14.68
CA GLY A 19 -12.70 11.97 15.61
C GLY A 19 -12.60 11.60 17.10
N PHE A 20 -12.36 10.32 17.45
CA PHE A 20 -12.27 9.93 18.87
C PHE A 20 -10.89 10.13 19.47
N PHE A 21 -9.83 10.06 18.66
CA PHE A 21 -8.47 10.13 19.17
C PHE A 21 -7.64 11.21 18.48
N LEU A 22 -6.82 11.88 19.29
CA LEU A 22 -5.73 12.72 18.84
C LEU A 22 -4.42 12.10 19.31
N ILE A 23 -3.45 11.98 18.44
CA ILE A 23 -2.10 11.54 18.76
C ILE A 23 -1.21 12.77 18.82
N ALA A 24 -0.56 12.96 19.95
CA ALA A 24 0.53 13.93 20.11
C ALA A 24 1.85 13.15 20.11
N SER A 25 2.62 13.28 19.05
CA SER A 25 3.90 12.59 18.89
C SER A 25 5.03 13.45 19.42
N THR A 26 5.88 12.88 20.25
CA THR A 26 7.17 13.45 20.65
C THR A 26 8.30 12.62 20.02
N LYS A 27 9.53 12.87 20.41
CA LYS A 27 10.69 12.14 19.86
C LYS A 27 10.64 10.63 20.16
N ASP A 28 10.20 10.26 21.35
CA ASP A 28 10.34 8.91 21.93
C ASP A 28 9.03 8.31 22.45
N LYS A 29 7.92 9.01 22.31
CA LYS A 29 6.61 8.51 22.74
C LYS A 29 5.45 9.13 21.97
N LEU A 30 4.31 8.46 22.01
CA LEU A 30 3.03 8.95 21.53
C LEU A 30 2.06 9.08 22.70
N GLN A 31 1.45 10.23 22.85
CA GLN A 31 0.33 10.41 23.77
C GLN A 31 -0.97 10.26 22.96
N VAL A 32 -1.80 9.32 23.39
CA VAL A 32 -3.13 9.11 22.83
C VAL A 32 -4.13 9.86 23.69
N ILE A 33 -4.76 10.85 23.11
CA ILE A 33 -5.75 11.69 23.77
C ILE A 33 -7.13 11.28 23.30
N ASN A 34 -8.03 10.95 24.21
CA ASN A 34 -9.43 10.74 23.90
C ASN A 34 -10.12 12.11 23.81
N LEU A 35 -10.69 12.41 22.63
CA LEU A 35 -11.31 13.71 22.35
C LEU A 35 -12.74 13.83 22.93
N GLU A 36 -13.39 12.71 23.26
CA GLU A 36 -14.73 12.73 23.85
C GLU A 36 -14.71 13.20 25.31
N ASN A 37 -13.80 12.64 26.10
CA ASN A 37 -13.66 12.99 27.53
C ASN A 37 -12.46 13.88 27.82
N GLU A 38 -11.69 14.21 26.80
CA GLU A 38 -10.56 15.16 26.87
C GLU A 38 -9.46 14.72 27.87
N THR A 39 -9.16 13.43 27.88
CA THR A 39 -8.14 12.84 28.75
C THR A 39 -7.05 12.12 27.96
N VAL A 40 -5.86 12.03 28.54
CA VAL A 40 -4.83 11.13 28.01
C VAL A 40 -5.28 9.69 28.27
N ARG A 41 -5.57 8.97 27.20
CA ARG A 41 -5.99 7.56 27.22
C ARG A 41 -4.82 6.65 27.61
N THR A 42 -3.69 6.86 26.94
CA THR A 42 -2.46 6.09 27.17
C THR A 42 -1.26 6.82 26.59
N THR A 43 -0.07 6.41 27.03
CA THR A 43 1.21 6.84 26.45
C THR A 43 1.95 5.60 25.95
N LEU A 44 2.32 5.63 24.68
CA LEU A 44 3.02 4.55 24.02
C LEU A 44 4.50 4.92 23.90
N PRO A 45 5.40 4.25 24.63
CA PRO A 45 6.83 4.47 24.46
C PRO A 45 7.29 3.89 23.12
N LEU A 46 8.23 4.58 22.47
CA LEU A 46 8.83 4.14 21.22
C LEU A 46 10.23 3.60 21.49
N LYS A 47 10.61 2.54 20.76
CA LYS A 47 11.95 1.94 20.86
C LYS A 47 13.02 2.75 20.12
N ALA A 48 12.60 3.52 19.12
CA ALA A 48 13.43 4.42 18.33
C ALA A 48 12.68 5.74 18.09
N ALA A 49 13.37 6.75 17.56
CA ALA A 49 12.79 8.07 17.34
C ALA A 49 11.55 7.98 16.41
N PHE A 50 10.51 8.71 16.76
CA PHE A 50 9.29 8.84 15.96
C PHE A 50 9.59 9.34 14.56
N LYS A 51 8.95 8.73 13.58
CA LYS A 51 9.05 9.12 12.17
C LYS A 51 7.70 9.49 11.58
N ASP A 52 6.71 8.59 11.65
CA ASP A 52 5.38 8.83 11.08
C ASP A 52 4.29 8.04 11.81
N VAL A 53 3.04 8.50 11.69
CA VAL A 53 1.86 7.80 12.18
C VAL A 53 0.73 7.91 11.16
N ALA A 54 -0.03 6.83 11.01
CA ALA A 54 -1.21 6.81 10.15
C ALA A 54 -2.34 6.02 10.80
N PHE A 55 -3.58 6.49 10.61
CA PHE A 55 -4.78 5.72 10.95
C PHE A 55 -5.36 5.02 9.73
N SER A 56 -5.91 3.84 9.94
CA SER A 56 -6.77 3.19 8.95
C SER A 56 -8.05 4.01 8.74
N SER A 57 -8.65 3.96 7.53
CA SER A 57 -9.85 4.74 7.20
C SER A 57 -11.04 4.41 8.10
N ASN A 58 -11.11 3.19 8.62
CA ASN A 58 -12.13 2.74 9.57
C ASN A 58 -11.76 3.02 11.04
N SER A 59 -10.62 3.68 11.28
CA SER A 59 -10.09 4.02 12.61
C SER A 59 -9.85 2.84 13.56
N LYS A 60 -9.81 1.60 13.06
CA LYS A 60 -9.58 0.41 13.89
C LYS A 60 -8.11 0.08 14.11
N GLN A 61 -7.24 0.65 13.27
CA GLN A 61 -5.80 0.41 13.32
C GLN A 61 -5.04 1.73 13.23
N MET A 62 -3.88 1.76 13.85
CA MET A 62 -2.93 2.86 13.81
C MET A 62 -1.54 2.28 13.56
N ALA A 63 -0.89 2.69 12.49
CA ALA A 63 0.49 2.34 12.18
C ALA A 63 1.43 3.42 12.72
N VAL A 64 2.50 3.02 13.37
CA VAL A 64 3.54 3.91 13.92
C VAL A 64 4.87 3.49 13.34
N LEU A 65 5.51 4.40 12.64
CA LEU A 65 6.82 4.21 12.01
C LEU A 65 7.89 4.90 12.84
N THR A 66 9.01 4.21 13.05
CA THR A 66 10.18 4.72 13.78
C THR A 66 11.39 4.86 12.87
N ALA A 67 12.39 5.62 13.30
CA ALA A 67 13.55 6.00 12.49
C ALA A 67 14.50 4.82 12.17
N ASP A 68 14.41 3.72 12.89
CA ASP A 68 15.11 2.47 12.61
C ASP A 68 14.44 1.64 11.49
N GLY A 69 13.31 2.14 10.95
CA GLY A 69 12.55 1.48 9.89
C GLY A 69 11.55 0.44 10.38
N THR A 70 11.37 0.30 11.70
CA THR A 70 10.32 -0.58 12.24
C THR A 70 8.96 0.09 12.15
N CYS A 71 7.92 -0.69 11.93
CA CYS A 71 6.54 -0.23 11.89
C CYS A 71 5.64 -1.14 12.73
N ASP A 72 5.07 -0.57 13.79
CA ASP A 72 4.10 -1.25 14.64
C ASP A 72 2.68 -0.85 14.27
N VAL A 73 1.80 -1.82 14.09
CA VAL A 73 0.36 -1.60 13.89
C VAL A 73 -0.37 -1.89 15.19
N TYR A 74 -1.02 -0.88 15.71
CA TYR A 74 -1.80 -0.94 16.95
C TYR A 74 -3.29 -1.15 16.65
N ASP A 75 -3.95 -1.95 17.47
CA ASP A 75 -5.41 -1.95 17.59
C ASP A 75 -5.84 -0.69 18.36
N THR A 76 -6.72 0.14 17.80
CA THR A 76 -7.09 1.43 18.44
C THR A 76 -8.08 1.30 19.60
N LYS A 77 -8.68 0.12 19.78
CA LYS A 77 -9.54 -0.14 20.94
C LYS A 77 -8.71 -0.38 22.19
N THR A 78 -7.61 -1.11 22.06
CA THR A 78 -6.74 -1.51 23.18
C THR A 78 -5.42 -0.74 23.24
N PHE A 79 -4.97 -0.17 22.14
CA PHE A 79 -3.64 0.40 21.91
C PHE A 79 -2.50 -0.60 22.18
N THR A 80 -2.75 -1.86 21.88
CA THR A 80 -1.73 -2.91 21.88
C THR A 80 -1.26 -3.17 20.45
N VAL A 81 0.02 -3.56 20.30
CA VAL A 81 0.58 -3.94 19.01
C VAL A 81 -0.10 -5.21 18.52
N SER A 82 -0.73 -5.14 17.37
CA SER A 82 -1.36 -6.26 16.68
C SER A 82 -0.46 -6.87 15.62
N LYS A 83 0.45 -6.07 15.04
CA LYS A 83 1.44 -6.49 14.04
C LYS A 83 2.71 -5.69 14.18
N HIS A 84 3.82 -6.33 13.85
CA HIS A 84 5.15 -5.74 13.88
C HIS A 84 5.87 -6.04 12.57
N PHE A 85 6.40 -5.01 11.93
CA PHE A 85 7.17 -5.11 10.71
C PHE A 85 8.59 -4.63 10.97
N ASP A 86 9.56 -5.55 10.85
CA ASP A 86 10.97 -5.24 11.00
C ASP A 86 11.49 -4.42 9.82
N ALA A 87 12.51 -3.65 10.16
CA ALA A 87 13.33 -2.78 9.34
C ALA A 87 13.09 -2.84 7.83
N MET A 88 12.27 -1.96 7.35
CA MET A 88 12.08 -1.73 5.91
C MET A 88 13.21 -0.85 5.33
N GLY A 89 14.38 -0.84 5.98
CA GLY A 89 15.46 0.11 5.70
C GLY A 89 15.14 1.50 6.22
N ILE A 90 15.67 2.54 5.57
CA ILE A 90 15.28 3.92 5.89
C ILE A 90 13.85 4.13 5.39
N ALA A 91 12.89 4.15 6.31
CA ALA A 91 11.50 4.41 5.99
C ALA A 91 11.13 5.85 6.36
N GLU A 92 10.30 6.50 5.55
CA GLU A 92 9.99 7.92 5.68
C GLU A 92 8.54 8.19 6.06
N ARG A 93 7.61 7.41 5.53
CA ARG A 93 6.17 7.55 5.75
C ARG A 93 5.47 6.22 5.73
N CYS A 94 4.34 6.16 6.43
CA CYS A 94 3.42 5.04 6.35
C CYS A 94 1.97 5.54 6.17
N PHE A 95 1.14 4.76 5.48
CA PHE A 95 -0.28 5.05 5.31
C PHE A 95 -1.07 3.79 4.94
N PHE A 96 -2.32 3.76 5.33
CA PHE A 96 -3.18 2.63 5.02
C PHE A 96 -3.80 2.77 3.63
N HIS A 97 -3.90 1.65 2.92
CA HIS A 97 -4.74 1.55 1.75
C HIS A 97 -6.21 1.85 2.13
N PRO A 98 -7.00 2.53 1.28
CA PRO A 98 -8.38 2.90 1.60
C PRO A 98 -9.30 1.75 2.03
N GLU A 99 -9.00 0.52 1.59
CA GLU A 99 -9.73 -0.69 2.00
C GLU A 99 -9.17 -1.33 3.28
N ASN A 100 -8.13 -0.76 3.89
CA ASN A 100 -7.49 -1.23 5.12
C ASN A 100 -6.91 -2.66 5.06
N LYS A 101 -6.62 -3.16 3.86
CA LYS A 101 -6.02 -4.48 3.64
C LYS A 101 -4.50 -4.44 3.54
N TYR A 102 -3.97 -3.30 3.13
CA TYR A 102 -2.54 -3.08 2.95
C TYR A 102 -2.07 -1.87 3.73
N LEU A 103 -0.87 -1.98 4.24
CA LEU A 103 -0.08 -0.86 4.74
C LEU A 103 0.95 -0.50 3.69
N ALA A 104 1.03 0.76 3.31
CA ALA A 104 2.04 1.28 2.42
C ALA A 104 3.12 1.98 3.24
N ILE A 105 4.38 1.68 2.96
CA ILE A 105 5.56 2.31 3.58
C ILE A 105 6.45 2.87 2.48
N VAL A 106 6.72 4.15 2.55
CA VAL A 106 7.69 4.83 1.66
C VAL A 106 9.08 4.59 2.23
N THR A 107 9.93 3.96 1.45
CA THR A 107 11.31 3.66 1.82
C THR A 107 12.28 4.71 1.25
N GLY A 108 13.43 4.88 1.90
CA GLY A 108 14.43 5.89 1.53
C GLY A 108 15.10 5.66 0.18
N ASP A 109 14.96 4.46 -0.40
CA ASP A 109 15.35 4.13 -1.77
C ASP A 109 14.26 4.47 -2.80
N GLN A 110 13.28 5.28 -2.39
CA GLN A 110 12.20 5.82 -3.21
C GLN A 110 11.22 4.78 -3.76
N ARG A 111 11.06 3.68 -3.07
CA ARG A 111 10.03 2.69 -3.33
C ARG A 111 8.87 2.83 -2.35
N VAL A 112 7.72 2.34 -2.74
CA VAL A 112 6.58 2.14 -1.85
C VAL A 112 6.40 0.64 -1.68
N ALA A 113 6.61 0.17 -0.46
CA ALA A 113 6.30 -1.20 -0.08
C ALA A 113 4.84 -1.29 0.35
N PHE A 114 4.10 -2.20 -0.26
CA PHE A 114 2.74 -2.55 0.16
C PHE A 114 2.78 -3.89 0.88
N ILE A 115 2.36 -3.90 2.13
CA ILE A 115 2.34 -5.07 2.99
C ILE A 115 0.89 -5.46 3.21
N ASN A 116 0.55 -6.70 2.85
CA ASN A 116 -0.77 -7.24 3.12
C ASN A 116 -0.94 -7.50 4.62
N LEU A 117 -1.92 -6.85 5.23
CA LEU A 117 -2.17 -6.96 6.67
C LEU A 117 -2.78 -8.32 7.10
N LEU A 118 -3.25 -9.13 6.15
CA LEU A 118 -3.76 -10.48 6.42
C LEU A 118 -2.71 -11.56 6.14
N ASN A 119 -1.75 -11.27 5.24
CA ASN A 119 -0.67 -12.18 4.88
C ASN A 119 0.62 -11.36 4.70
N GLU A 120 1.47 -11.35 5.71
CA GLU A 120 2.66 -10.49 5.77
C GLU A 120 3.75 -10.88 4.77
N ASP A 121 3.70 -12.11 4.22
CA ASP A 121 4.57 -12.56 3.15
C ASP A 121 4.18 -11.98 1.78
N ASP A 122 2.92 -11.53 1.63
CA ASP A 122 2.45 -10.83 0.44
C ASP A 122 2.89 -9.36 0.49
N ARG A 123 4.07 -9.10 -0.04
CA ARG A 123 4.66 -7.77 -0.16
C ARG A 123 4.84 -7.42 -1.63
N GLN A 124 4.38 -6.24 -1.98
CA GLN A 124 4.48 -5.71 -3.34
C GLN A 124 5.21 -4.36 -3.29
N TYR A 125 5.95 -4.05 -4.34
CA TYR A 125 6.73 -2.82 -4.42
C TYR A 125 6.36 -2.03 -5.66
N VAL A 126 6.25 -0.72 -5.48
CA VAL A 126 6.12 0.24 -6.58
C VAL A 126 7.33 1.16 -6.54
N ASP A 127 8.09 1.16 -7.63
CA ASP A 127 9.22 2.06 -7.77
C ASP A 127 8.72 3.47 -8.08
N ALA A 128 9.19 4.44 -7.31
CA ALA A 128 9.02 5.83 -7.68
C ALA A 128 10.07 6.19 -8.72
N LYS A 129 9.62 6.78 -9.82
CA LYS A 129 10.54 7.31 -10.84
C LYS A 129 11.34 8.50 -10.27
N GLU A 130 12.46 8.82 -10.92
CA GLU A 130 13.49 9.78 -10.52
C GLU A 130 12.98 11.05 -9.81
N GLY A 131 13.64 11.43 -8.73
CA GLY A 131 13.48 12.73 -8.06
C GLY A 131 12.88 12.71 -6.66
N GLY A 132 12.61 11.53 -6.09
CA GLY A 132 12.10 11.37 -4.73
C GLY A 132 10.59 11.60 -4.59
N ILE A 133 9.99 10.84 -3.69
CA ILE A 133 8.57 11.00 -3.35
C ILE A 133 8.46 12.11 -2.31
N LYS A 134 7.91 13.27 -2.68
CA LYS A 134 7.61 14.35 -1.73
C LYS A 134 6.23 14.22 -1.11
N TYR A 135 5.25 13.85 -1.93
CA TYR A 135 3.89 13.59 -1.49
C TYR A 135 3.41 12.28 -2.08
N ILE A 136 2.70 11.53 -1.26
CA ILE A 136 2.09 10.27 -1.65
C ILE A 136 0.74 10.14 -0.95
N ASN A 137 -0.26 9.73 -1.69
CA ASN A 137 -1.58 9.46 -1.16
C ASN A 137 -2.31 8.48 -2.08
N PHE A 138 -3.37 7.87 -1.56
CA PHE A 138 -4.31 7.14 -2.39
C PHE A 138 -5.41 8.08 -2.89
N SER A 139 -5.80 7.90 -4.14
CA SER A 139 -6.97 8.53 -4.72
C SER A 139 -7.88 7.48 -5.36
N LYS A 140 -9.17 7.79 -5.43
CA LYS A 140 -10.15 6.97 -6.14
C LYS A 140 -10.73 7.79 -7.29
N ASN A 141 -10.89 7.15 -8.45
CA ASN A 141 -11.64 7.74 -9.54
C ASN A 141 -13.15 7.47 -9.39
N VAL A 142 -13.94 7.99 -10.32
CA VAL A 142 -15.40 7.79 -10.35
C VAL A 142 -15.85 6.34 -10.50
N LYS A 143 -14.96 5.44 -10.91
CA LYS A 143 -15.20 4.01 -11.04
C LYS A 143 -14.72 3.22 -9.81
N ASN A 144 -14.31 3.90 -8.73
CA ASN A 144 -13.70 3.34 -7.54
C ASN A 144 -12.35 2.64 -7.76
N ASP A 145 -11.68 2.87 -8.90
CA ASP A 145 -10.30 2.42 -9.06
C ASP A 145 -9.38 3.22 -8.14
N ILE A 146 -8.43 2.53 -7.53
CA ILE A 146 -7.52 3.13 -6.57
C ILE A 146 -6.19 3.42 -7.26
N TYR A 147 -5.72 4.64 -7.11
CA TYR A 147 -4.43 5.12 -7.61
C TYR A 147 -3.55 5.51 -6.45
N LEU A 148 -2.28 5.15 -6.55
CA LEU A 148 -1.23 5.79 -5.80
C LEU A 148 -0.86 7.08 -6.52
N VAL A 149 -1.10 8.20 -5.85
CA VAL A 149 -0.76 9.53 -6.38
C VAL A 149 0.50 9.99 -5.69
N HIS A 150 1.53 10.24 -6.44
CA HIS A 150 2.77 10.80 -5.90
C HIS A 150 3.33 11.88 -6.82
N ASN A 151 4.06 12.82 -6.24
CA ASN A 151 4.74 13.83 -7.01
C ASN A 151 6.25 13.63 -6.96
N TYR A 152 6.91 14.07 -8.00
CA TYR A 152 8.34 14.32 -8.04
C TYR A 152 8.60 15.76 -8.53
N THR A 153 9.86 16.11 -8.70
CA THR A 153 10.30 17.50 -8.91
C THR A 153 9.60 18.26 -10.04
N SER A 154 9.01 17.57 -11.03
CA SER A 154 8.44 18.20 -12.23
C SER A 154 7.02 17.75 -12.58
N GLY A 155 6.32 16.96 -11.74
CA GLY A 155 4.98 16.49 -12.08
C GLY A 155 4.28 15.65 -11.03
N ILE A 156 3.04 15.32 -11.33
CA ILE A 156 2.20 14.41 -10.55
C ILE A 156 2.06 13.12 -11.33
N VAL A 157 2.26 11.98 -10.66
CA VAL A 157 2.09 10.64 -11.23
C VAL A 157 0.94 9.94 -10.55
N PHE A 158 0.11 9.33 -11.37
CA PHE A 158 -0.95 8.43 -10.95
C PHE A 158 -0.53 7.01 -11.31
N THR A 159 -0.14 6.24 -10.32
CA THR A 159 0.19 4.82 -10.51
C THR A 159 -1.04 4.00 -10.16
N PRO A 160 -1.63 3.27 -11.12
CA PRO A 160 -2.73 2.39 -10.82
C PRO A 160 -2.24 1.27 -9.91
N VAL A 161 -2.84 1.16 -8.73
CA VAL A 161 -2.56 0.07 -7.77
C VAL A 161 -3.69 -0.97 -7.80
N GLY A 162 -4.18 -1.23 -9.00
CA GLY A 162 -5.27 -2.15 -9.22
C GLY A 162 -4.95 -3.61 -8.88
N PHE A 163 -3.68 -3.95 -8.76
CA PHE A 163 -3.25 -5.23 -8.19
C PHE A 163 -3.66 -5.38 -6.72
N LEU A 164 -3.90 -4.28 -6.01
CA LEU A 164 -4.39 -4.26 -4.64
C LEU A 164 -5.92 -4.44 -4.57
N SER A 165 -6.64 -4.30 -5.68
CA SER A 165 -8.07 -4.54 -5.75
C SER A 165 -8.35 -6.04 -5.96
N PRO A 166 -9.11 -6.71 -5.06
CA PRO A 166 -9.47 -8.12 -5.23
C PRO A 166 -10.12 -8.42 -6.58
N ASN A 167 -11.00 -7.53 -7.04
CA ASN A 167 -11.68 -7.67 -8.34
C ASN A 167 -10.71 -7.62 -9.52
N ARG A 168 -9.60 -6.92 -9.39
CA ARG A 168 -8.59 -6.83 -10.45
C ARG A 168 -7.62 -7.99 -10.45
N GLN A 169 -7.23 -8.47 -9.28
CA GLN A 169 -6.45 -9.71 -9.17
C GLN A 169 -7.22 -10.88 -9.76
N GLU A 170 -8.52 -10.96 -9.47
CA GLU A 170 -9.38 -11.99 -10.02
C GLU A 170 -9.52 -11.86 -11.54
N LYS A 171 -9.74 -10.65 -12.08
CA LYS A 171 -9.77 -10.39 -13.52
C LYS A 171 -8.46 -10.75 -14.19
N LEU A 172 -7.32 -10.33 -13.62
CA LEU A 172 -5.99 -10.66 -14.16
C LEU A 172 -5.77 -12.16 -14.16
N LYS A 173 -6.10 -12.85 -13.07
CA LYS A 173 -6.00 -14.30 -12.97
C LYS A 173 -6.89 -15.01 -13.97
N ASN A 174 -8.13 -14.57 -14.13
CA ASN A 174 -9.08 -15.18 -15.07
C ASN A 174 -8.64 -14.96 -16.52
N GLU A 175 -8.16 -13.76 -16.86
CA GLU A 175 -7.64 -13.49 -18.20
C GLU A 175 -6.35 -14.22 -18.48
N LEU A 176 -5.43 -14.31 -17.50
CA LEU A 176 -4.21 -15.10 -17.62
C LEU A 176 -4.53 -16.57 -17.85
N ASN A 177 -5.42 -17.16 -17.05
CA ASN A 177 -5.84 -18.55 -17.22
C ASN A 177 -6.47 -18.77 -18.59
N SER A 178 -7.37 -17.88 -19.03
CA SER A 178 -8.01 -17.98 -20.34
C SER A 178 -7.01 -17.97 -21.49
N ARG A 179 -6.01 -17.07 -21.46
CA ARG A 179 -4.95 -17.02 -22.49
C ARG A 179 -4.02 -18.22 -22.44
N MET A 180 -3.70 -18.70 -21.23
CA MET A 180 -2.89 -19.91 -21.06
C MET A 180 -3.62 -21.15 -21.59
N ASP A 181 -4.90 -21.30 -21.27
CA ASP A 181 -5.72 -22.42 -21.77
C ASP A 181 -5.82 -22.41 -23.27
N GLU A 182 -5.97 -21.23 -23.89
CA GLU A 182 -5.98 -21.09 -25.34
C GLU A 182 -4.61 -21.45 -25.97
N TRP A 183 -3.52 -20.94 -25.41
CA TRP A 183 -2.17 -21.24 -25.89
C TRP A 183 -1.79 -22.70 -25.71
N MET A 184 -2.30 -23.37 -24.69
CA MET A 184 -2.09 -24.81 -24.45
C MET A 184 -2.93 -25.73 -25.37
N LYS A 185 -3.92 -25.21 -26.07
CA LYS A 185 -4.67 -26.03 -27.02
C LYS A 185 -3.78 -26.50 -28.17
N ARG A 186 -3.95 -27.73 -28.57
CA ARG A 186 -3.28 -28.25 -29.75
C ARG A 186 -3.85 -27.57 -30.99
N MET A 187 -2.95 -27.05 -31.84
CA MET A 187 -3.33 -26.37 -33.07
C MET A 187 -3.78 -27.37 -34.12
N GLU A 188 -4.64 -26.94 -35.04
CA GLU A 188 -5.08 -27.78 -36.18
C GLU A 188 -3.87 -28.13 -37.04
N GLY A 189 -3.66 -29.43 -37.27
CA GLY A 189 -2.50 -29.94 -38.03
C GLY A 189 -1.18 -30.07 -37.23
N GLU A 190 -1.13 -29.67 -35.98
CA GLU A 190 0.06 -29.79 -35.12
C GLU A 190 0.31 -31.27 -34.76
N SER A 191 1.54 -31.77 -35.00
CA SER A 191 1.90 -33.12 -34.55
C SER A 191 1.98 -33.21 -33.04
N LEU A 192 1.95 -34.41 -32.46
CA LEU A 192 2.07 -34.58 -31.00
C LEU A 192 3.47 -34.15 -30.49
N ASP A 193 4.49 -34.41 -31.32
CA ASP A 193 5.86 -34.04 -30.96
C ASP A 193 6.07 -32.52 -30.99
N ASP A 194 5.51 -31.83 -31.99
CA ASP A 194 5.54 -30.36 -32.06
C ASP A 194 4.76 -29.72 -30.88
N TYR A 195 3.60 -30.31 -30.58
CA TYR A 195 2.82 -29.87 -29.41
C TYR A 195 3.63 -30.01 -28.12
N ASN A 196 4.25 -31.15 -27.85
CA ASN A 196 5.06 -31.37 -26.65
C ASN A 196 6.31 -30.49 -26.64
N ALA A 197 6.90 -30.20 -27.76
CA ALA A 197 8.03 -29.27 -27.90
C ALA A 197 7.61 -27.83 -27.57
N ARG A 198 6.41 -27.41 -27.96
CA ARG A 198 5.85 -26.08 -27.71
C ARG A 198 5.31 -25.94 -26.30
N VAL A 199 4.61 -26.96 -25.76
CA VAL A 199 3.90 -26.92 -24.47
C VAL A 199 4.64 -27.77 -23.42
N ASN A 200 5.89 -27.43 -23.12
CA ASN A 200 6.67 -27.99 -22.02
C ASN A 200 6.67 -27.02 -20.80
N GLU A 201 7.24 -27.48 -19.71
CA GLU A 201 7.24 -26.70 -18.45
C GLU A 201 7.94 -25.34 -18.58
N GLU A 202 9.10 -25.30 -19.24
CA GLU A 202 9.88 -24.08 -19.45
C GLU A 202 9.11 -23.08 -20.33
N SER A 203 8.55 -23.55 -21.44
CA SER A 203 7.76 -22.74 -22.36
C SER A 203 6.50 -22.19 -21.70
N ARG A 204 5.84 -22.99 -20.85
CA ARG A 204 4.66 -22.57 -20.08
C ARG A 204 5.01 -21.41 -19.12
N LEU A 205 6.10 -21.52 -18.36
CA LEU A 205 6.54 -20.46 -17.46
C LEU A 205 6.91 -19.17 -18.21
N LYS A 206 7.59 -19.30 -19.34
CA LYS A 206 7.95 -18.16 -20.19
C LYS A 206 6.71 -17.48 -20.78
N GLN A 207 5.76 -18.26 -21.27
CA GLN A 207 4.52 -17.74 -21.85
C GLN A 207 3.62 -17.09 -20.80
N MET A 208 3.54 -17.67 -19.61
CA MET A 208 2.80 -17.10 -18.48
C MET A 208 3.32 -15.70 -18.11
N ARG A 209 4.64 -15.55 -17.97
CA ARG A 209 5.26 -14.24 -17.67
C ARG A 209 5.01 -13.21 -18.79
N LEU A 210 5.04 -13.65 -20.04
CA LEU A 210 4.74 -12.80 -21.17
C LEU A 210 3.28 -12.31 -21.13
N PHE A 211 2.34 -13.21 -20.90
CA PHE A 211 0.93 -12.84 -20.78
C PHE A 211 0.64 -11.96 -19.57
N GLU A 212 1.24 -12.24 -18.42
CA GLU A 212 1.14 -11.36 -17.23
C GLU A 212 1.59 -9.93 -17.54
N SER A 213 2.74 -9.78 -18.20
CA SER A 213 3.25 -8.47 -18.59
C SER A 213 2.32 -7.77 -19.59
N GLN A 214 1.81 -8.47 -20.59
CA GLN A 214 0.88 -7.91 -21.59
C GLN A 214 -0.46 -7.50 -20.97
N ILE A 215 -1.02 -8.33 -20.09
CA ILE A 215 -2.28 -8.04 -19.41
C ILE A 215 -2.10 -6.84 -18.48
N ALA A 216 -1.00 -6.78 -17.73
CA ALA A 216 -0.69 -5.67 -16.87
C ALA A 216 -0.56 -4.35 -17.65
N THR A 217 0.14 -4.36 -18.79
CA THR A 217 0.28 -3.20 -19.69
C THR A 217 -1.07 -2.78 -20.26
N ASN A 218 -1.86 -3.69 -20.79
CA ASN A 218 -3.18 -3.38 -21.35
C ASN A 218 -4.16 -2.86 -20.28
N MET A 219 -4.08 -3.37 -19.06
CA MET A 219 -4.87 -2.86 -17.94
C MET A 219 -4.42 -1.45 -17.53
N ALA A 220 -3.14 -1.12 -17.62
CA ALA A 220 -2.62 0.22 -17.37
C ALA A 220 -3.02 1.19 -18.48
N ASP A 221 -2.88 0.80 -19.75
CA ASP A 221 -3.23 1.63 -20.91
C ASP A 221 -4.73 1.93 -20.98
N ASN A 222 -5.59 0.96 -20.69
CA ASN A 222 -7.03 1.17 -20.61
C ASN A 222 -7.45 2.12 -19.48
N LEU A 223 -6.60 2.31 -18.48
CA LEU A 223 -6.82 3.30 -17.42
C LEU A 223 -6.39 4.70 -17.86
N LEU A 224 -5.33 4.80 -18.64
CA LEU A 224 -4.83 6.08 -19.18
C LEU A 224 -5.75 6.63 -20.28
N THR A 225 -6.35 5.75 -21.10
CA THR A 225 -7.25 6.13 -22.19
C THR A 225 -8.67 6.50 -21.72
N THR A 226 -9.07 6.15 -20.51
CA THR A 226 -10.37 6.51 -19.94
C THR A 226 -10.32 7.72 -19.01
N SER A 227 -9.16 8.30 -18.79
CA SER A 227 -9.00 9.56 -18.06
C SER A 227 -9.02 10.75 -19.03
N ASP A 228 -10.18 11.04 -19.62
CA ASP A 228 -10.50 12.40 -20.06
C ASP A 228 -10.57 13.28 -18.81
N VAL A 229 -9.42 13.66 -18.30
CA VAL A 229 -9.32 14.77 -17.35
C VAL A 229 -9.44 16.04 -18.20
N LYS A 230 -10.66 16.52 -18.39
CA LYS A 230 -10.88 17.92 -18.71
C LYS A 230 -10.48 18.72 -17.47
N LEU A 231 -9.36 19.43 -17.57
CA LEU A 231 -9.00 20.53 -16.68
C LEU A 231 -10.02 21.66 -16.81
#